data_deba08a21e2407ba4a48df0ee5095698
#
_entry.id   deba08a21e2407ba4a48df0ee5095698
#
_cell.length_a   1.000
_cell.length_b   1.000
_cell.length_c   1.000
_cell.angle_alpha   90.00
_cell.angle_beta   90.00
_cell.angle_gamma   90.00
#
_symmetry.space_group_name_H-M   'P 1'
#
loop_
_entity.id
_entity.type
_entity.pdbx_description
1 polymer ?
#
loop_
_entity_poly.entity_id
_entity_poly.type
_entity_poly.pdbx_seq_one_letter_code
_entity_poly.pdbx_strand_id
1 'polypeptide(L)'
;MSDYINGIETFKELYTDYFQAVWEFCNIYLKDKEQSMDATQETFFKLYERLDDSYTKQNAVAFIYITAKNICMDILRRNKFKIEDTEQLKDELLSEDSFLEEIATQEMIRCVHTAISQLSGRSLEIATLALEGKSNPEIADVLGISLNSVKSLKKEMYAKLRKIIGHEYIILFFCKTLTTRG
;
A
#
# COMPACT_ATOMS: atom_id res chain seq x y z
N MET A 1 8.32 -0.51 26.87
CA MET A 1 6.95 -0.49 27.43
C MET A 1 6.10 -1.25 26.44
N SER A 2 5.41 -2.25 26.93
CA SER A 2 4.83 -3.36 26.14
C SER A 2 3.73 -2.88 25.19
N ASP A 3 3.91 -3.08 23.87
CA ASP A 3 2.91 -2.87 22.82
C ASP A 3 1.90 -4.05 22.77
N TYR A 4 1.46 -4.51 23.94
CA TYR A 4 0.37 -5.48 24.04
C TYR A 4 -0.95 -4.78 23.79
N ILE A 5 -1.66 -5.25 22.83
CA ILE A 5 -2.81 -4.62 22.22
C ILE A 5 -4.09 -5.29 22.72
N ASN A 6 -5.07 -4.51 23.09
CA ASN A 6 -6.40 -4.99 23.37
C ASN A 6 -7.05 -5.49 22.06
N GLY A 7 -7.26 -6.79 21.90
CA GLY A 7 -7.49 -7.47 20.61
C GLY A 7 -8.55 -6.82 19.69
N ILE A 8 -9.64 -6.29 20.22
CA ILE A 8 -10.72 -5.67 19.41
C ILE A 8 -10.32 -4.28 18.89
N GLU A 9 -9.67 -3.46 19.71
CA GLU A 9 -9.28 -2.09 19.33
C GLU A 9 -8.19 -2.13 18.28
N THR A 10 -7.26 -3.06 18.39
CA THR A 10 -6.24 -3.35 17.41
C THR A 10 -6.77 -3.88 16.11
N PHE A 11 -7.72 -4.79 16.13
CA PHE A 11 -8.36 -5.25 14.91
C PHE A 11 -8.96 -4.08 14.13
N LYS A 12 -9.66 -3.18 14.82
CA LYS A 12 -10.27 -1.99 14.22
C LYS A 12 -9.23 -1.06 13.60
N GLU A 13 -8.11 -0.84 14.28
CA GLU A 13 -6.99 -0.06 13.75
C GLU A 13 -6.38 -0.74 12.52
N LEU A 14 -6.04 -2.03 12.62
CA LEU A 14 -5.47 -2.80 11.51
C LEU A 14 -6.41 -2.86 10.32
N TYR A 15 -7.69 -3.06 10.55
CA TYR A 15 -8.70 -3.04 9.49
C TYR A 15 -8.74 -1.68 8.79
N THR A 16 -8.81 -0.59 9.55
CA THR A 16 -8.88 0.77 9.01
C THR A 16 -7.60 1.14 8.24
N ASP A 17 -6.43 0.78 8.79
CA ASP A 17 -5.14 1.16 8.25
C ASP A 17 -4.73 0.32 7.02
N TYR A 18 -5.13 -0.96 6.96
CA TYR A 18 -4.59 -1.91 6.00
C TYR A 18 -5.60 -2.45 4.99
N PHE A 19 -6.90 -2.28 5.18
CA PHE A 19 -7.92 -2.88 4.32
C PHE A 19 -7.72 -2.50 2.84
N GLN A 20 -7.54 -1.23 2.55
CA GLN A 20 -7.35 -0.75 1.18
C GLN A 20 -6.06 -1.30 0.56
N ALA A 21 -4.95 -1.28 1.32
CA ALA A 21 -3.66 -1.79 0.84
C ALA A 21 -3.71 -3.30 0.56
N VAL A 22 -4.40 -4.07 1.39
CA VAL A 22 -4.58 -5.50 1.20
C VAL A 22 -5.50 -5.79 0.01
N TRP A 23 -6.55 -4.99 -0.20
CA TRP A 23 -7.37 -5.11 -1.39
C TRP A 23 -6.59 -4.83 -2.68
N GLU A 24 -5.77 -3.79 -2.69
CA GLU A 24 -4.88 -3.48 -3.82
C GLU A 24 -3.88 -4.61 -4.07
N PHE A 25 -3.29 -5.15 -3.00
CA PHE A 25 -2.42 -6.31 -3.06
C PHE A 25 -3.14 -7.53 -3.67
N CYS A 26 -4.33 -7.89 -3.19
CA CYS A 26 -5.11 -9.00 -3.77
C CYS A 26 -5.44 -8.75 -5.25
N ASN A 27 -5.74 -7.50 -5.62
CA ASN A 27 -6.11 -7.14 -6.99
C ASN A 27 -4.93 -7.23 -7.98
N ILE A 28 -3.70 -7.10 -7.51
CA ILE A 28 -2.50 -7.36 -8.32
C ILE A 28 -2.46 -8.83 -8.76
N TYR A 29 -2.78 -9.75 -7.85
CA TYR A 29 -2.77 -11.19 -8.13
C TYR A 29 -3.98 -11.67 -8.92
N LEU A 30 -5.17 -11.26 -8.48
CA LEU A 30 -6.43 -11.80 -9.00
C LEU A 30 -6.92 -11.09 -10.25
N LYS A 31 -6.56 -9.81 -10.44
CA LYS A 31 -7.02 -8.93 -11.55
C LYS A 31 -8.55 -8.89 -11.68
N ASP A 32 -9.25 -9.17 -10.57
CA ASP A 32 -10.70 -9.23 -10.43
C ASP A 32 -11.10 -8.54 -9.13
N LYS A 33 -11.89 -7.47 -9.24
CA LYS A 33 -12.23 -6.62 -8.09
C LYS A 33 -13.11 -7.33 -7.06
N GLU A 34 -14.02 -8.19 -7.51
CA GLU A 34 -14.95 -8.91 -6.64
C GLU A 34 -14.20 -9.99 -5.85
N GLN A 35 -13.44 -10.84 -6.55
CA GLN A 35 -12.59 -11.85 -5.91
C GLN A 35 -11.54 -11.21 -4.99
N SER A 36 -11.01 -10.04 -5.34
CA SER A 36 -10.05 -9.32 -4.49
C SER A 36 -10.70 -8.80 -3.22
N MET A 37 -11.94 -8.34 -3.30
CA MET A 37 -12.72 -7.91 -2.14
C MET A 37 -12.99 -9.09 -1.20
N ASP A 38 -13.42 -10.23 -1.75
CA ASP A 38 -13.68 -11.45 -0.98
C ASP A 38 -12.40 -11.96 -0.30
N ALA A 39 -11.29 -12.02 -1.03
CA ALA A 39 -9.99 -12.42 -0.49
C ALA A 39 -9.52 -11.50 0.65
N THR A 40 -9.76 -10.19 0.50
CA THR A 40 -9.43 -9.20 1.54
C THR A 40 -10.28 -9.41 2.79
N GLN A 41 -11.60 -9.56 2.64
CA GLN A 41 -12.50 -9.81 3.76
C GLN A 41 -12.16 -11.12 4.47
N GLU A 42 -11.89 -12.20 3.74
CA GLU A 42 -11.46 -13.48 4.32
C GLU A 42 -10.12 -13.35 5.07
N THR A 43 -9.20 -12.53 4.57
CA THR A 43 -7.92 -12.24 5.25
C THR A 43 -8.16 -11.60 6.62
N PHE A 44 -8.99 -10.58 6.68
CA PHE A 44 -9.30 -9.91 7.94
C PHE A 44 -10.17 -10.74 8.87
N PHE A 45 -11.03 -11.59 8.34
CA PHE A 45 -11.77 -12.54 9.15
C PHE A 45 -10.82 -13.54 9.87
N LYS A 46 -9.84 -14.10 9.15
CA LYS A 46 -8.81 -14.97 9.73
C LYS A 46 -7.91 -14.24 10.74
N LEU A 47 -7.63 -12.95 10.51
CA LEU A 47 -6.93 -12.14 11.48
C LEU A 47 -7.75 -12.00 12.76
N TYR A 48 -9.05 -11.69 12.65
CA TYR A 48 -9.94 -11.53 13.78
C TYR A 48 -10.02 -12.79 14.65
N GLU A 49 -10.12 -13.95 14.01
CA GLU A 49 -10.15 -15.25 14.71
C GLU A 49 -8.85 -15.56 15.46
N ARG A 50 -7.72 -14.99 15.04
CA ARG A 50 -6.39 -15.29 15.58
C ARG A 50 -5.84 -14.22 16.51
N LEU A 51 -6.38 -13.01 16.49
CA LEU A 51 -5.92 -11.92 17.33
C LEU A 51 -6.22 -12.23 18.79
N ASP A 52 -5.14 -12.36 19.56
CA ASP A 52 -5.16 -12.41 21.02
C ASP A 52 -4.23 -11.34 21.59
N ASP A 53 -4.23 -11.19 22.91
CA ASP A 53 -3.44 -10.18 23.61
C ASP A 53 -1.92 -10.38 23.51
N SER A 54 -1.45 -11.46 22.88
CA SER A 54 -0.02 -11.78 22.66
C SER A 54 0.49 -11.28 21.30
N TYR A 55 -0.40 -10.82 20.41
CA TYR A 55 -0.01 -10.39 19.07
C TYR A 55 0.62 -9.00 19.08
N THR A 56 1.81 -8.86 18.48
CA THR A 56 2.39 -7.54 18.17
C THR A 56 1.84 -7.01 16.86
N LYS A 57 1.79 -5.67 16.70
CA LYS A 57 1.34 -5.04 15.44
C LYS A 57 2.13 -5.52 14.23
N GLN A 58 3.45 -5.71 14.35
CA GLN A 58 4.31 -6.23 13.29
C GLN A 58 3.95 -7.66 12.88
N ASN A 59 3.69 -8.53 13.85
CA ASN A 59 3.28 -9.90 13.58
C ASN A 59 1.90 -9.95 12.90
N ALA A 60 0.98 -9.07 13.29
CA ALA A 60 -0.33 -8.96 12.67
C ALA A 60 -0.24 -8.51 11.20
N VAL A 61 0.60 -7.53 10.88
CA VAL A 61 0.82 -7.05 9.51
C VAL A 61 1.43 -8.16 8.64
N ALA A 62 2.47 -8.84 9.13
CA ALA A 62 3.05 -9.98 8.42
C ALA A 62 2.01 -11.08 8.17
N PHE A 63 1.19 -11.41 9.18
CA PHE A 63 0.11 -12.37 9.06
C PHE A 63 -0.93 -11.98 8.00
N ILE A 64 -1.34 -10.70 7.94
CA ILE A 64 -2.28 -10.18 6.95
C ILE A 64 -1.78 -10.48 5.53
N TYR A 65 -0.55 -10.07 5.18
CA TYR A 65 -0.04 -10.21 3.82
C TYR A 65 0.24 -11.68 3.44
N ILE A 66 0.77 -12.50 4.37
CA ILE A 66 0.96 -13.94 4.14
C ILE A 66 -0.38 -14.62 3.91
N THR A 67 -1.40 -14.29 4.69
CA THR A 67 -2.74 -14.85 4.57
C THR A 67 -3.41 -14.43 3.26
N ALA A 68 -3.35 -13.14 2.91
CA ALA A 68 -3.86 -12.62 1.64
C ALA A 68 -3.24 -13.31 0.44
N LYS A 69 -1.90 -13.47 0.43
CA LYS A 69 -1.20 -14.23 -0.61
C LYS A 69 -1.74 -15.66 -0.74
N ASN A 70 -1.81 -16.37 0.37
CA ASN A 70 -2.24 -17.77 0.36
C ASN A 70 -3.67 -17.91 -0.19
N ILE A 71 -4.59 -17.02 0.20
CA ILE A 71 -5.96 -17.00 -0.31
C ILE A 71 -5.97 -16.72 -1.82
N CYS A 72 -5.24 -15.71 -2.28
CA CYS A 72 -5.13 -15.42 -3.72
C CYS A 72 -4.58 -16.61 -4.50
N MET A 73 -3.55 -17.27 -3.99
CA MET A 73 -2.96 -18.45 -4.63
C MET A 73 -3.95 -19.60 -4.72
N ASP A 74 -4.75 -19.83 -3.67
CA ASP A 74 -5.77 -20.87 -3.66
C ASP A 74 -6.92 -20.57 -4.64
N ILE A 75 -7.31 -19.30 -4.78
CA ILE A 75 -8.28 -18.87 -5.80
C ILE A 75 -7.72 -19.11 -7.21
N LEU A 76 -6.48 -18.69 -7.47
CA LEU A 76 -5.84 -18.88 -8.78
C LEU A 76 -5.71 -20.37 -9.13
N ARG A 77 -5.32 -21.23 -8.16
CA ARG A 77 -5.27 -22.68 -8.38
C ARG A 77 -6.64 -23.25 -8.72
N ARG A 78 -7.70 -22.86 -7.99
CA ARG A 78 -9.08 -23.30 -8.27
C ARG A 78 -9.57 -22.85 -9.65
N ASN A 79 -9.26 -21.63 -10.04
CA ASN A 79 -9.61 -21.09 -11.35
C ASN A 79 -8.88 -21.83 -12.48
N LYS A 80 -7.61 -22.23 -12.26
CA LYS A 80 -6.82 -23.00 -13.23
C LYS A 80 -7.41 -24.40 -13.48
N PHE A 81 -7.92 -25.07 -12.45
CA PHE A 81 -8.58 -26.37 -12.61
C PHE A 81 -9.91 -26.31 -13.38
N LYS A 82 -10.49 -25.09 -13.55
CA LYS A 82 -11.70 -24.88 -14.33
C LYS A 82 -11.44 -24.57 -15.81
N ILE A 83 -10.19 -24.23 -16.15
CA ILE A 83 -9.76 -23.90 -17.51
C ILE A 83 -8.65 -24.88 -17.89
N GLU A 84 -9.01 -25.96 -18.58
CA GLU A 84 -8.06 -26.83 -19.26
C GLU A 84 -7.39 -26.03 -20.38
N ASP A 85 -6.13 -25.77 -20.28
CA ASP A 85 -5.21 -25.03 -21.14
C ASP A 85 -4.79 -23.64 -20.65
N THR A 86 -3.70 -23.60 -19.92
CA THR A 86 -2.63 -22.59 -20.15
C THR A 86 -1.38 -22.92 -19.33
N GLU A 87 -0.36 -23.42 -20.00
CA GLU A 87 1.00 -23.64 -19.44
C GLU A 87 1.72 -22.32 -19.02
N GLN A 88 1.15 -21.16 -19.35
CA GLN A 88 1.78 -19.85 -19.15
C GLN A 88 1.70 -19.30 -17.71
N LEU A 89 0.91 -19.88 -16.82
CA LEU A 89 0.74 -19.38 -15.43
C LEU A 89 1.74 -19.96 -14.43
N LYS A 90 2.63 -20.87 -14.86
CA LYS A 90 3.63 -21.48 -13.96
C LYS A 90 4.81 -20.57 -13.63
N ASP A 91 5.15 -19.62 -14.50
CA ASP A 91 6.31 -18.74 -14.35
C ASP A 91 6.01 -17.40 -13.67
N GLU A 92 4.73 -17.03 -13.50
CA GLU A 92 4.32 -15.79 -12.80
C GLU A 92 4.10 -15.95 -11.29
N LEU A 93 4.33 -17.14 -10.74
CA LEU A 93 4.33 -17.32 -9.29
C LEU A 93 5.61 -16.69 -8.73
N LEU A 94 5.46 -15.46 -8.25
CA LEU A 94 6.53 -14.71 -7.60
C LEU A 94 7.31 -15.62 -6.65
N SER A 95 8.64 -15.66 -6.78
CA SER A 95 9.53 -16.31 -5.82
C SER A 95 9.29 -15.74 -4.42
N GLU A 96 9.73 -16.42 -3.36
CA GLU A 96 9.61 -15.88 -1.99
C GLU A 96 10.25 -14.49 -1.86
N ASP A 97 11.39 -14.27 -2.51
CA ASP A 97 12.08 -12.98 -2.54
C ASP A 97 11.23 -11.90 -3.22
N SER A 98 10.62 -12.20 -4.36
CA SER A 98 9.72 -11.30 -5.07
C SER A 98 8.45 -10.97 -4.25
N PHE A 99 7.98 -11.92 -3.45
CA PHE A 99 6.84 -11.68 -2.55
C PHE A 99 7.20 -10.74 -1.40
N LEU A 100 8.37 -10.89 -0.79
CA LEU A 100 8.84 -9.98 0.26
C LEU A 100 9.05 -8.56 -0.28
N GLU A 101 9.57 -8.43 -1.50
CA GLU A 101 9.69 -7.14 -2.19
C GLU A 101 8.32 -6.50 -2.46
N GLU A 102 7.32 -7.29 -2.83
CA GLU A 102 5.95 -6.79 -3.05
C GLU A 102 5.32 -6.31 -1.74
N ILE A 103 5.43 -7.08 -0.65
CA ILE A 103 4.98 -6.63 0.69
C ILE A 103 5.67 -5.32 1.08
N ALA A 104 6.99 -5.26 0.96
CA ALA A 104 7.75 -4.05 1.30
C ALA A 104 7.31 -2.85 0.46
N THR A 105 6.99 -3.08 -0.82
CA THR A 105 6.47 -2.05 -1.72
C THR A 105 5.09 -1.56 -1.29
N GLN A 106 4.17 -2.46 -0.97
CA GLN A 106 2.82 -2.11 -0.52
C GLN A 106 2.85 -1.37 0.82
N GLU A 107 3.68 -1.81 1.76
CA GLU A 107 3.87 -1.10 3.02
C GLU A 107 4.48 0.30 2.83
N MET A 108 5.42 0.44 1.92
CA MET A 108 5.98 1.75 1.56
C MET A 108 4.89 2.67 1.00
N ILE A 109 4.07 2.19 0.06
CA ILE A 109 2.95 2.94 -0.53
C ILE A 109 1.99 3.37 0.58
N ARG A 110 1.59 2.45 1.44
CA ARG A 110 0.70 2.74 2.57
C ARG A 110 1.28 3.81 3.51
N CYS A 111 2.55 3.67 3.90
CA CYS A 111 3.22 4.64 4.76
C CYS A 111 3.25 6.04 4.14
N VAL A 112 3.52 6.13 2.84
CA VAL A 112 3.53 7.42 2.12
C VAL A 112 2.13 8.02 2.04
N HIS A 113 1.10 7.24 1.71
CA HIS A 113 -0.28 7.72 1.68
C HIS A 113 -0.74 8.20 3.06
N THR A 114 -0.43 7.44 4.13
CA THR A 114 -0.72 7.85 5.51
C THR A 114 -0.01 9.15 5.87
N ALA A 115 1.26 9.31 5.49
CA ALA A 115 2.00 10.54 5.73
C ALA A 115 1.43 11.73 4.94
N ILE A 116 1.01 11.53 3.70
CA ILE A 116 0.36 12.56 2.87
C ILE A 116 -0.97 12.99 3.47
N SER A 117 -1.77 12.07 4.02
CA SER A 117 -3.04 12.40 4.67
C SER A 117 -2.88 13.27 5.93
N GLN A 118 -1.70 13.27 6.54
CA GLN A 118 -1.36 14.14 7.68
C GLN A 118 -0.91 15.54 7.24
N LEU A 119 -0.68 15.76 5.95
CA LEU A 119 -0.40 17.09 5.42
C LEU A 119 -1.66 17.94 5.40
N SER A 120 -1.48 19.25 5.50
CA SER A 120 -2.59 20.21 5.44
C SER A 120 -2.24 21.40 4.55
N GLY A 121 -3.27 22.12 4.12
CA GLY A 121 -3.13 23.34 3.31
C GLY A 121 -2.35 23.10 2.02
N ARG A 122 -1.49 24.03 1.66
CA ARG A 122 -0.71 24.01 0.42
C ARG A 122 0.22 22.79 0.27
N SER A 123 0.67 22.20 1.38
CA SER A 123 1.50 20.98 1.33
C SER A 123 0.71 19.79 0.79
N LEU A 124 -0.56 19.63 1.20
CA LEU A 124 -1.44 18.57 0.70
C LEU A 124 -1.78 18.77 -0.78
N GLU A 125 -2.16 19.99 -1.18
CA GLU A 125 -2.47 20.32 -2.59
C GLU A 125 -1.29 19.97 -3.51
N ILE A 126 -0.06 20.34 -3.12
CA ILE A 126 1.15 20.05 -3.89
C ILE A 126 1.45 18.55 -3.92
N ALA A 127 1.26 17.83 -2.80
CA ALA A 127 1.46 16.38 -2.76
C ALA A 127 0.50 15.68 -3.72
N THR A 128 -0.78 16.05 -3.70
CA THR A 128 -1.81 15.48 -4.58
C THR A 128 -1.47 15.71 -6.06
N LEU A 129 -1.17 16.93 -6.45
CA LEU A 129 -0.80 17.25 -7.84
C LEU A 129 0.49 16.55 -8.29
N ALA A 130 1.46 16.39 -7.37
CA ALA A 130 2.69 15.64 -7.67
C ALA A 130 2.41 14.13 -7.85
N LEU A 131 1.49 13.54 -7.07
CA LEU A 131 1.04 12.16 -7.24
C LEU A 131 0.28 11.94 -8.57
N GLU A 132 -0.44 12.96 -9.03
CA GLU A 132 -1.06 12.96 -10.36
C GLU A 132 -0.03 13.06 -11.51
N GLY A 133 1.25 13.18 -11.19
CA GLY A 133 2.35 13.27 -12.16
C GLY A 133 2.52 14.65 -12.79
N LYS A 134 1.91 15.71 -12.21
CA LYS A 134 2.06 17.08 -12.72
C LYS A 134 3.46 17.61 -12.52
N SER A 135 4.00 18.24 -13.56
CA SER A 135 5.26 18.97 -13.53
C SER A 135 5.16 20.24 -12.68
N ASN A 136 6.30 20.80 -12.29
CA ASN A 136 6.30 22.05 -11.51
C ASN A 136 5.62 23.24 -12.22
N PRO A 137 5.78 23.45 -13.55
CA PRO A 137 5.01 24.45 -14.27
C PRO A 137 3.50 24.24 -14.19
N GLU A 138 3.02 23.01 -14.45
CA GLU A 138 1.59 22.66 -14.38
C GLU A 138 1.01 22.87 -12.97
N ILE A 139 1.79 22.54 -11.92
CA ILE A 139 1.40 22.82 -10.52
C ILE A 139 1.31 24.35 -10.29
N ALA A 140 2.25 25.10 -10.81
CA ALA A 140 2.24 26.57 -10.71
C ALA A 140 0.97 27.16 -11.34
N ASP A 141 0.62 26.69 -12.53
CA ASP A 141 -0.58 27.12 -13.27
C ASP A 141 -1.86 26.76 -12.52
N VAL A 142 -1.99 25.50 -12.06
CA VAL A 142 -3.18 25.02 -11.32
C VAL A 142 -3.40 25.78 -10.02
N LEU A 143 -2.31 26.07 -9.28
CA LEU A 143 -2.40 26.75 -7.99
C LEU A 143 -2.35 28.28 -8.09
N GLY A 144 -2.12 28.86 -9.28
CA GLY A 144 -2.01 30.31 -9.50
C GLY A 144 -0.83 30.94 -8.76
N ILE A 145 0.31 30.23 -8.68
CA ILE A 145 1.52 30.69 -7.95
C ILE A 145 2.76 30.62 -8.85
N SER A 146 3.84 31.28 -8.42
CA SER A 146 5.09 31.27 -9.18
C SER A 146 5.77 29.88 -9.11
N LEU A 147 6.55 29.54 -10.14
CA LEU A 147 7.38 28.34 -10.18
C LEU A 147 8.33 28.25 -8.97
N ASN A 148 8.87 29.39 -8.52
CA ASN A 148 9.73 29.44 -7.33
C ASN A 148 8.95 29.11 -6.06
N SER A 149 7.71 29.56 -5.95
CA SER A 149 6.81 29.20 -4.85
C SER A 149 6.53 27.69 -4.83
N VAL A 150 6.29 27.06 -5.99
CA VAL A 150 6.12 25.60 -6.09
C VAL A 150 7.36 24.87 -5.59
N LYS A 151 8.56 25.28 -6.02
CA LYS A 151 9.82 24.66 -5.57
C LYS A 151 10.00 24.77 -4.05
N SER A 152 9.72 25.94 -3.48
CA SER A 152 9.81 26.17 -2.03
C SER A 152 8.81 25.32 -1.25
N LEU A 153 7.57 25.29 -1.68
CA LEU A 153 6.51 24.49 -1.05
C LEU A 153 6.76 22.98 -1.19
N LYS A 154 7.28 22.49 -2.33
CA LYS A 154 7.73 21.09 -2.46
C LYS A 154 8.84 20.76 -1.47
N LYS A 155 9.81 21.66 -1.29
CA LYS A 155 10.88 21.49 -0.30
C LYS A 155 10.32 21.35 1.12
N GLU A 156 9.36 22.18 1.48
CA GLU A 156 8.67 22.14 2.77
C GLU A 156 7.86 20.83 2.94
N MET A 157 7.08 20.46 1.93
CA MET A 157 6.32 19.23 1.88
C MET A 157 7.23 18.00 2.09
N TYR A 158 8.32 17.90 1.34
CA TYR A 158 9.28 16.79 1.51
C TYR A 158 9.96 16.81 2.89
N ALA A 159 10.19 17.98 3.48
CA ALA A 159 10.73 18.07 4.83
C ALA A 159 9.73 17.56 5.88
N LYS A 160 8.44 17.82 5.71
CA LYS A 160 7.37 17.28 6.56
C LYS A 160 7.25 15.75 6.41
N LEU A 161 7.19 15.25 5.18
CA LEU A 161 7.11 13.81 4.91
C LEU A 161 8.30 13.05 5.48
N ARG A 162 9.52 13.58 5.34
CA ARG A 162 10.73 12.95 5.92
C ARG A 162 10.69 12.78 7.43
N LYS A 163 10.04 13.69 8.13
CA LYS A 163 9.87 13.58 9.58
C LYS A 163 8.92 12.45 9.98
N ILE A 164 7.98 12.11 9.10
CA ILE A 164 6.94 11.10 9.37
C ILE A 164 7.42 9.69 9.02
N ILE A 165 8.01 9.52 7.84
CA ILE A 165 8.30 8.18 7.28
C ILE A 165 9.78 7.91 6.97
N GLY A 166 10.66 8.86 7.22
CA GLY A 166 12.08 8.74 6.87
C GLY A 166 12.40 9.07 5.41
N HIS A 167 13.71 9.26 5.15
CA HIS A 167 14.18 9.79 3.87
C HIS A 167 14.11 8.77 2.73
N GLU A 168 14.42 7.52 3.03
CA GLU A 168 14.58 6.45 2.04
C GLU A 168 13.26 6.06 1.38
N TYR A 169 12.19 5.97 2.15
CA TYR A 169 10.86 5.61 1.65
C TYR A 169 10.28 6.64 0.67
N ILE A 170 10.56 7.93 0.86
CA ILE A 170 10.06 8.99 -0.03
C ILE A 170 10.71 8.90 -1.40
N ILE A 171 12.04 8.71 -1.45
CA ILE A 171 12.79 8.60 -2.71
C ILE A 171 12.30 7.39 -3.50
N LEU A 172 12.20 6.22 -2.86
CA LEU A 172 11.75 4.99 -3.50
C LEU A 172 10.33 5.10 -4.05
N PHE A 173 9.41 5.71 -3.29
CA PHE A 173 8.03 5.90 -3.72
C PHE A 173 7.93 6.79 -4.96
N PHE A 174 8.54 7.98 -4.94
CA PHE A 174 8.46 8.89 -6.08
C PHE A 174 9.23 8.39 -7.30
N CYS A 175 10.33 7.64 -7.13
CA CYS A 175 11.00 6.97 -8.25
C CYS A 175 10.09 5.91 -8.89
N LYS A 176 9.44 5.04 -8.11
CA LYS A 176 8.54 4.01 -8.64
C LYS A 176 7.31 4.60 -9.34
N THR A 177 6.65 5.59 -8.75
CA THR A 177 5.45 6.22 -9.35
C THR A 177 5.74 6.96 -10.66
N LEU A 178 6.95 7.47 -10.85
CA LEU A 178 7.37 8.11 -12.09
C LEU A 178 7.77 7.09 -13.18
N THR A 179 8.27 5.92 -12.79
CA THR A 179 8.72 4.87 -13.73
C THR A 179 7.56 4.03 -14.27
N THR A 180 6.45 3.92 -13.52
CA THR A 180 5.28 3.09 -13.92
C THR A 180 4.34 3.80 -14.90
N ARG A 181 4.60 5.05 -15.24
CA ARG A 181 3.79 5.89 -16.16
C ARG A 181 4.49 6.20 -17.50
N GLY A 182 5.57 5.44 -17.83
CA GLY A 182 6.28 5.52 -19.12
C GLY A 182 5.79 4.47 -20.11
#